data_f6a2cfd1df5a2a30245d6bb267b18718
#
_entry.id   f6a2cfd1df5a2a30245d6bb267b18718
#
_cell.length_a   1.000
_cell.length_b   1.000
_cell.length_c   1.000
_cell.angle_alpha   90.00
_cell.angle_beta   90.00
_cell.angle_gamma   90.00
#
_symmetry.space_group_name_H-M   'P 1'
#
loop_
_entity.id
_entity.type
_entity.pdbx_description
1 polymer ?
#
loop_
_entity_poly.entity_id
_entity_poly.type
_entity_poly.pdbx_seq_one_letter_code
_entity_poly.pdbx_strand_id
1 'polypeptide(L)'
;LQQSSAASDVYKRQEETQAWIEWADHQGMPCRVIGAGSNLLIHDDGLPGLSLCLRKLQGLQLDATTGTVEVLAGEPIPSLARRAARAGLHGLEWSVGIPGTAGGAAVMNAGAQGGCTAEWLESVRVMPMEGGNCFELQRDQLDFAYRHSRLQDDNLVVLSARFRLQPGHDPDELKRVTTANLSHRTTTQPYQQPSCGSVFRNPEPLKAGRLIEEQGLKGTRIGGAEISTVHANFIVNTGDAEAKDIAQLIQLVQDRIEAEHGIRLHPEVKRLGFASAA
;
A
#
# COMPACT_ATOMS: atom_id res chain seq x y z
N LEU A 1 23.59 -19.39 17.33
CA LEU A 1 23.95 -19.84 15.98
C LEU A 1 22.81 -19.73 14.95
N GLN A 2 21.52 -19.77 15.38
CA GLN A 2 20.37 -19.60 14.46
C GLN A 2 20.09 -18.12 14.10
N GLN A 3 20.51 -17.16 14.93
CA GLN A 3 20.33 -15.73 14.62
C GLN A 3 21.27 -15.23 13.51
N SER A 4 22.43 -15.84 13.32
CA SER A 4 23.39 -15.43 12.31
C SER A 4 22.99 -15.83 10.87
N SER A 5 22.25 -16.92 10.70
CA SER A 5 21.77 -17.35 9.38
C SER A 5 20.64 -16.48 8.83
N ALA A 6 19.68 -16.09 9.69
CA ALA A 6 18.57 -15.23 9.30
C ALA A 6 19.05 -13.82 8.89
N ALA A 7 20.01 -13.24 9.62
CA ALA A 7 20.59 -11.95 9.26
C ALA A 7 21.34 -12.00 7.92
N SER A 8 22.11 -13.06 7.67
CA SER A 8 22.84 -13.20 6.41
C SER A 8 21.95 -13.35 5.19
N ASP A 9 20.80 -14.03 5.32
CA ASP A 9 19.82 -14.18 4.24
C ASP A 9 19.08 -12.86 3.93
N VAL A 10 18.89 -12.02 4.94
CA VAL A 10 18.31 -10.67 4.79
C VAL A 10 19.24 -9.76 3.99
N TYR A 11 20.51 -9.72 4.33
CA TYR A 11 21.52 -8.93 3.60
C TYR A 11 21.65 -9.38 2.15
N LYS A 12 21.70 -10.68 1.89
CA LYS A 12 21.75 -11.23 0.53
C LYS A 12 20.59 -10.75 -0.35
N ARG A 13 19.38 -10.73 0.17
CA ARG A 13 18.20 -10.27 -0.61
C ARG A 13 18.22 -8.77 -0.90
N GLN A 14 18.79 -7.95 -0.02
CA GLN A 14 19.00 -6.53 -0.29
C GLN A 14 20.07 -6.33 -1.37
N GLU A 15 21.19 -7.04 -1.28
CA GLU A 15 22.26 -7.05 -2.29
C GLU A 15 21.75 -7.55 -3.65
N GLU A 16 20.93 -8.60 -3.66
CA GLU A 16 20.28 -9.09 -4.89
C GLU A 16 19.35 -8.03 -5.51
N THR A 17 18.58 -7.33 -4.69
CA THR A 17 17.71 -6.23 -5.15
C THR A 17 18.54 -5.11 -5.78
N GLN A 18 19.63 -4.72 -5.14
CA GLN A 18 20.57 -3.72 -5.65
C GLN A 18 21.18 -4.17 -6.97
N ALA A 19 21.70 -5.38 -7.04
CA ALA A 19 22.32 -5.93 -8.26
C ALA A 19 21.36 -5.93 -9.46
N TRP A 20 20.08 -6.27 -9.24
CA TRP A 20 19.07 -6.22 -10.31
C TRP A 20 18.75 -4.81 -10.78
N ILE A 21 18.70 -3.84 -9.88
CA ILE A 21 18.48 -2.43 -10.21
C ILE A 21 19.66 -1.88 -11.01
N GLU A 22 20.89 -2.09 -10.53
CA GLU A 22 22.10 -1.67 -11.22
C GLU A 22 22.24 -2.34 -12.60
N TRP A 23 21.88 -3.63 -12.69
CA TRP A 23 21.88 -4.32 -13.98
C TRP A 23 20.85 -3.71 -14.96
N ALA A 24 19.64 -3.41 -14.50
CA ALA A 24 18.61 -2.82 -15.35
C ALA A 24 19.03 -1.41 -15.83
N ASP A 25 19.62 -0.60 -14.96
CA ASP A 25 20.12 0.73 -15.28
C ASP A 25 21.23 0.64 -16.35
N HIS A 26 22.21 -0.24 -16.15
CA HIS A 26 23.28 -0.47 -17.14
C HIS A 26 22.75 -0.95 -18.50
N GLN A 27 21.61 -1.63 -18.55
CA GLN A 27 20.98 -2.07 -19.81
C GLN A 27 20.07 -0.98 -20.42
N GLY A 28 19.93 0.18 -19.78
CA GLY A 28 18.95 1.22 -20.16
C GLY A 28 17.51 0.72 -20.11
N MET A 29 17.24 -0.29 -19.28
CA MET A 29 15.95 -0.94 -19.16
C MET A 29 15.08 -0.26 -18.09
N PRO A 30 13.83 0.13 -18.41
CA PRO A 30 12.92 0.64 -17.38
C PRO A 30 12.78 -0.35 -16.22
N CYS A 31 13.04 0.10 -15.01
CA CYS A 31 12.91 -0.71 -13.80
C CYS A 31 11.84 -0.12 -12.88
N ARG A 32 11.06 -0.99 -12.25
CA ARG A 32 10.07 -0.59 -11.24
C ARG A 32 10.00 -1.58 -10.12
N VAL A 33 9.59 -1.10 -8.96
CA VAL A 33 9.40 -1.92 -7.76
C VAL A 33 7.92 -2.10 -7.47
N ILE A 34 7.55 -3.35 -7.16
CA ILE A 34 6.19 -3.75 -6.81
C ILE A 34 6.22 -4.40 -5.42
N GLY A 35 5.36 -3.94 -4.51
CA GLY A 35 5.09 -4.61 -3.24
C GLY A 35 4.11 -5.77 -3.42
N ALA A 36 2.99 -5.75 -2.71
CA ALA A 36 1.93 -6.76 -2.89
C ALA A 36 1.04 -6.53 -4.12
N GLY A 37 1.16 -5.39 -4.81
CA GLY A 37 0.32 -5.04 -5.95
C GLY A 37 -1.10 -4.59 -5.58
N SER A 38 -1.42 -4.47 -4.30
CA SER A 38 -2.77 -4.25 -3.80
C SER A 38 -3.37 -2.86 -4.10
N ASN A 39 -2.58 -1.93 -4.62
CA ASN A 39 -3.02 -0.59 -5.05
C ASN A 39 -2.65 -0.32 -6.52
N LEU A 40 -2.52 -1.37 -7.33
CA LEU A 40 -2.09 -1.25 -8.73
C LEU A 40 -3.19 -1.72 -9.68
N LEU A 41 -3.36 -0.98 -10.77
CA LEU A 41 -4.05 -1.39 -11.98
C LEU A 41 -3.01 -1.45 -13.11
N ILE A 42 -2.70 -2.66 -13.56
CA ILE A 42 -1.70 -2.90 -14.60
C ILE A 42 -2.42 -3.12 -15.93
N HIS A 43 -1.98 -2.45 -16.98
CA HIS A 43 -2.54 -2.61 -18.33
C HIS A 43 -2.42 -4.08 -18.79
N ASP A 44 -3.39 -4.52 -19.60
CA ASP A 44 -3.48 -5.93 -20.03
C ASP A 44 -2.31 -6.34 -20.94
N ASP A 45 -1.69 -5.40 -21.65
CA ASP A 45 -0.47 -5.62 -22.45
C ASP A 45 0.79 -5.82 -21.58
N GLY A 46 0.67 -5.72 -20.26
CA GLY A 46 1.77 -5.83 -19.31
C GLY A 46 2.63 -4.57 -19.23
N LEU A 47 3.85 -4.74 -18.71
CA LEU A 47 4.77 -3.63 -18.43
C LEU A 47 6.12 -3.88 -19.11
N PRO A 48 6.64 -2.93 -19.90
CA PRO A 48 7.98 -3.06 -20.46
C PRO A 48 9.04 -2.97 -19.36
N GLY A 49 10.16 -3.67 -19.56
CA GLY A 49 11.29 -3.63 -18.65
C GLY A 49 11.22 -4.59 -17.47
N LEU A 50 11.97 -4.29 -16.42
CA LEU A 50 12.10 -5.11 -15.22
C LEU A 50 11.08 -4.68 -14.15
N SER A 51 10.35 -5.63 -13.60
CA SER A 51 9.48 -5.43 -12.44
C SER A 51 9.97 -6.27 -11.26
N LEU A 52 10.52 -5.61 -10.24
CA LEU A 52 11.04 -6.25 -9.04
C LEU A 52 9.96 -6.37 -7.98
N CYS A 53 9.53 -7.60 -7.68
CA CYS A 53 8.54 -7.87 -6.65
C CYS A 53 9.23 -8.13 -5.29
N LEU A 54 9.14 -7.17 -4.37
CA LEU A 54 9.80 -7.25 -3.06
C LEU A 54 9.05 -8.10 -2.03
N ARG A 55 7.98 -8.81 -2.38
CA ARG A 55 7.19 -9.63 -1.43
C ARG A 55 8.02 -10.66 -0.66
N LYS A 56 9.17 -11.08 -1.19
CA LYS A 56 10.08 -12.02 -0.52
C LYS A 56 11.12 -11.32 0.36
N LEU A 57 11.22 -9.99 0.31
CA LEU A 57 12.09 -9.20 1.19
C LEU A 57 11.41 -9.05 2.55
N GLN A 58 11.29 -10.15 3.30
CA GLN A 58 10.60 -10.24 4.57
C GLN A 58 11.58 -10.41 5.72
N GLY A 59 11.28 -9.77 6.83
CA GLY A 59 12.01 -9.84 8.09
C GLY A 59 11.45 -8.80 9.05
N LEU A 60 11.35 -9.17 10.32
CA LEU A 60 10.77 -8.33 11.35
C LEU A 60 11.51 -8.58 12.67
N GLN A 61 12.02 -7.51 13.26
CA GLN A 61 12.58 -7.46 14.61
C GLN A 61 11.73 -6.53 15.47
N LEU A 62 11.36 -7.00 16.65
CA LEU A 62 10.55 -6.27 17.62
C LEU A 62 11.32 -6.19 18.93
N ASP A 63 11.44 -4.98 19.47
CA ASP A 63 11.86 -4.76 20.85
C ASP A 63 10.65 -4.28 21.66
N ALA A 64 10.07 -5.19 22.42
CA ALA A 64 8.90 -4.90 23.25
C ALA A 64 9.19 -3.94 24.40
N THR A 65 10.46 -3.72 24.75
CA THR A 65 10.87 -2.81 25.84
C THR A 65 10.91 -1.36 25.35
N THR A 66 11.51 -1.14 24.18
CA THR A 66 11.68 0.21 23.61
C THR A 66 10.57 0.61 22.67
N GLY A 67 9.75 -0.34 22.20
CA GLY A 67 8.75 -0.12 21.17
C GLY A 67 9.33 0.02 19.75
N THR A 68 10.61 -0.29 19.56
CA THR A 68 11.26 -0.23 18.25
C THR A 68 10.88 -1.44 17.41
N VAL A 69 10.48 -1.20 16.18
CA VAL A 69 10.13 -2.25 15.22
C VAL A 69 10.89 -2.00 13.92
N GLU A 70 11.80 -2.89 13.58
CA GLU A 70 12.50 -2.89 12.30
C GLU A 70 11.88 -3.94 11.38
N VAL A 71 11.47 -3.51 10.19
CA VAL A 71 10.74 -4.38 9.26
C VAL A 71 11.25 -4.19 7.83
N LEU A 72 11.45 -5.29 7.12
CA LEU A 72 11.80 -5.25 5.71
C LEU A 72 10.59 -4.90 4.84
N ALA A 73 10.87 -4.26 3.70
CA ALA A 73 9.84 -3.67 2.84
C ALA A 73 8.77 -4.64 2.33
N GLY A 74 9.09 -5.93 2.19
CA GLY A 74 8.18 -6.98 1.73
C GLY A 74 7.33 -7.62 2.82
N GLU A 75 7.54 -7.29 4.11
CA GLU A 75 6.75 -7.84 5.21
C GLU A 75 5.28 -7.44 5.07
N PRO A 76 4.33 -8.40 5.14
CA PRO A 76 2.90 -8.07 5.08
C PRO A 76 2.45 -7.22 6.27
N ILE A 77 1.80 -6.09 6.00
CA ILE A 77 1.28 -5.19 7.04
C ILE A 77 0.32 -5.90 8.01
N PRO A 78 -0.60 -6.78 7.59
CA PRO A 78 -1.45 -7.51 8.53
C PRO A 78 -0.67 -8.43 9.48
N SER A 79 0.46 -8.98 9.02
CA SER A 79 1.36 -9.79 9.87
C SER A 79 2.05 -8.93 10.91
N LEU A 80 2.60 -7.79 10.48
CA LEU A 80 3.24 -6.80 11.34
C LEU A 80 2.29 -6.34 12.45
N ALA A 81 1.06 -5.92 12.11
CA ALA A 81 0.06 -5.46 13.08
C ALA A 81 -0.25 -6.52 14.15
N ARG A 82 -0.47 -7.78 13.73
CA ARG A 82 -0.75 -8.88 14.68
C ARG A 82 0.44 -9.20 15.57
N ARG A 83 1.66 -9.11 15.04
CA ARG A 83 2.88 -9.38 15.82
C ARG A 83 3.15 -8.27 16.81
N ALA A 84 2.96 -7.00 16.44
CA ALA A 84 3.04 -5.86 17.33
C ALA A 84 2.03 -5.99 18.50
N ALA A 85 0.76 -6.27 18.20
CA ALA A 85 -0.28 -6.45 19.21
C ALA A 85 0.06 -7.58 20.20
N ARG A 86 0.56 -8.72 19.72
CA ARG A 86 0.99 -9.83 20.59
C ARG A 86 2.17 -9.48 21.49
N ALA A 87 3.00 -8.54 21.06
CA ALA A 87 4.15 -8.07 21.84
C ALA A 87 3.79 -6.92 22.81
N GLY A 88 2.51 -6.54 22.93
CA GLY A 88 2.07 -5.42 23.76
C GLY A 88 2.48 -4.05 23.22
N LEU A 89 2.69 -3.94 21.91
CA LEU A 89 3.07 -2.71 21.22
C LEU A 89 1.84 -2.11 20.52
N HIS A 90 1.35 -0.99 21.08
CA HIS A 90 0.24 -0.22 20.52
C HIS A 90 0.69 0.66 19.37
N GLY A 91 -0.17 0.83 18.35
CA GLY A 91 0.00 1.78 17.27
C GLY A 91 -0.30 1.26 15.86
N LEU A 92 -0.37 -0.06 15.64
CA LEU A 92 -0.62 -0.63 14.31
C LEU A 92 -1.91 -1.43 14.17
N GLU A 93 -2.80 -1.42 15.16
CA GLU A 93 -4.06 -2.19 15.18
C GLU A 93 -4.98 -1.83 14.01
N TRP A 94 -4.94 -0.56 13.58
CA TRP A 94 -5.69 -0.02 12.44
C TRP A 94 -5.30 -0.67 11.11
N SER A 95 -4.07 -1.18 11.00
CA SER A 95 -3.48 -1.61 9.73
C SER A 95 -3.74 -3.09 9.38
N VAL A 96 -4.30 -3.88 10.31
CA VAL A 96 -4.48 -5.34 10.18
C VAL A 96 -5.25 -5.78 8.95
N GLY A 97 -6.17 -4.96 8.47
CA GLY A 97 -6.99 -5.27 7.30
C GLY A 97 -6.45 -4.71 5.98
N ILE A 98 -5.33 -3.97 5.99
CA ILE A 98 -4.78 -3.36 4.78
C ILE A 98 -3.96 -4.42 4.03
N PRO A 99 -4.37 -4.83 2.82
CA PRO A 99 -3.53 -5.69 1.99
C PRO A 99 -2.34 -4.89 1.49
N GLY A 100 -1.13 -5.38 1.72
CA GLY A 100 0.08 -4.66 1.29
C GLY A 100 1.29 -5.04 2.10
N THR A 101 2.40 -4.38 1.81
CA THR A 101 3.70 -4.56 2.45
C THR A 101 4.13 -3.31 3.19
N ALA A 102 5.06 -3.46 4.14
CA ALA A 102 5.58 -2.35 4.95
C ALA A 102 6.18 -1.22 4.07
N GLY A 103 6.95 -1.57 3.04
CA GLY A 103 7.47 -0.59 2.07
C GLY A 103 6.36 0.13 1.32
N GLY A 104 5.35 -0.61 0.82
CA GLY A 104 4.20 -0.01 0.16
C GLY A 104 3.38 0.89 1.08
N ALA A 105 3.26 0.54 2.37
CA ALA A 105 2.59 1.36 3.36
C ALA A 105 3.33 2.68 3.62
N ALA A 106 4.66 2.65 3.68
CA ALA A 106 5.49 3.85 3.81
C ALA A 106 5.34 4.77 2.58
N VAL A 107 5.45 4.21 1.37
CA VAL A 107 5.30 4.95 0.11
C VAL A 107 3.93 5.62 0.01
N MET A 108 2.85 4.91 0.34
CA MET A 108 1.48 5.41 0.18
C MET A 108 0.97 6.18 1.39
N ASN A 109 1.74 6.33 2.47
CA ASN A 109 1.21 6.75 3.77
C ASN A 109 -0.12 6.03 4.04
N ALA A 110 -0.09 4.70 4.01
CA ALA A 110 -1.29 3.89 4.15
C ALA A 110 -2.01 4.19 5.46
N GLY A 111 -3.33 4.23 5.43
CA GLY A 111 -4.12 4.51 6.62
C GLY A 111 -5.53 3.94 6.53
N ALA A 112 -6.08 3.60 7.69
CA ALA A 112 -7.43 3.10 7.87
C ALA A 112 -7.87 3.32 9.34
N GLN A 113 -9.16 3.28 9.61
CA GLN A 113 -9.71 3.29 10.98
C GLN A 113 -9.17 4.45 11.85
N GLY A 114 -8.88 5.59 11.24
CA GLY A 114 -8.39 6.78 11.96
C GLY A 114 -6.88 6.83 12.18
N GLY A 115 -6.12 5.78 11.85
CA GLY A 115 -4.65 5.76 11.94
C GLY A 115 -3.97 5.77 10.58
N CYS A 116 -2.70 6.13 10.54
CA CYS A 116 -1.88 6.11 9.33
C CYS A 116 -0.40 5.80 9.63
N THR A 117 0.33 5.44 8.57
CA THR A 117 1.75 5.06 8.66
C THR A 117 2.62 6.18 9.25
N ALA A 118 2.36 7.44 8.85
CA ALA A 118 3.11 8.61 9.29
C ALA A 118 3.10 8.84 10.80
N GLU A 119 2.09 8.35 11.53
CA GLU A 119 2.00 8.51 12.98
C GLU A 119 3.06 7.71 13.74
N TRP A 120 3.44 6.57 13.19
CA TRP A 120 4.26 5.58 13.87
C TRP A 120 5.60 5.28 13.20
N LEU A 121 5.77 5.70 11.94
CA LEU A 121 7.03 5.50 11.21
C LEU A 121 8.08 6.50 11.70
N GLU A 122 9.25 6.00 12.05
CA GLU A 122 10.42 6.78 12.49
C GLU A 122 11.35 7.09 11.32
N SER A 123 11.67 6.09 10.50
CA SER A 123 12.52 6.24 9.33
C SER A 123 12.30 5.13 8.29
N VAL A 124 12.85 5.34 7.11
CA VAL A 124 12.97 4.31 6.06
C VAL A 124 14.40 4.25 5.55
N ARG A 125 14.87 3.04 5.27
CA ARG A 125 16.09 2.83 4.50
C ARG A 125 15.73 2.68 3.04
N VAL A 126 16.36 3.49 2.19
CA VAL A 126 16.08 3.57 0.77
C VAL A 126 17.34 3.39 -0.07
N MET A 127 17.13 3.11 -1.35
CA MET A 127 18.17 3.04 -2.37
C MET A 127 17.67 3.73 -3.64
N PRO A 128 18.51 4.50 -4.37
CA PRO A 128 18.16 5.04 -5.67
C PRO A 128 17.85 3.95 -6.72
N MET A 129 16.88 4.21 -7.62
CA MET A 129 16.54 3.29 -8.71
C MET A 129 17.59 3.22 -9.83
N GLU A 130 18.54 4.12 -9.83
CA GLU A 130 19.76 4.13 -10.68
C GLU A 130 20.93 3.38 -10.01
N GLY A 131 20.70 2.76 -8.86
CA GLY A 131 21.75 2.11 -8.07
C GLY A 131 22.48 3.06 -7.13
N GLY A 132 23.53 2.56 -6.47
CA GLY A 132 24.34 3.33 -5.53
C GLY A 132 24.09 3.00 -4.07
N ASN A 133 24.57 3.87 -3.17
CA ASN A 133 24.54 3.62 -1.74
C ASN A 133 23.14 3.77 -1.14
N CYS A 134 22.76 2.82 -0.27
CA CYS A 134 21.58 2.96 0.54
C CYS A 134 21.77 4.06 1.61
N PHE A 135 20.71 4.80 1.90
CA PHE A 135 20.68 5.81 2.95
C PHE A 135 19.36 5.78 3.71
N GLU A 136 19.33 6.49 4.82
CA GLU A 136 18.14 6.56 5.68
C GLU A 136 17.48 7.92 5.54
N LEU A 137 16.15 7.91 5.40
CA LEU A 137 15.31 9.11 5.46
C LEU A 137 14.50 9.07 6.76
N GLN A 138 14.60 10.13 7.55
CA GLN A 138 13.82 10.31 8.76
C GLN A 138 12.38 10.73 8.41
N ARG A 139 11.45 10.53 9.33
CA ARG A 139 10.03 10.83 9.14
C ARG A 139 9.76 12.24 8.62
N ASP A 140 10.46 13.24 9.14
CA ASP A 140 10.33 14.65 8.76
C ASP A 140 10.81 14.96 7.34
N GLN A 141 11.62 14.08 6.77
CA GLN A 141 12.12 14.17 5.39
C GLN A 141 11.18 13.49 4.37
N LEU A 142 10.08 12.87 4.83
CA LEU A 142 9.20 12.08 3.97
C LEU A 142 7.96 12.85 3.47
N ASP A 143 7.78 14.11 3.86
CA ASP A 143 6.71 15.00 3.41
C ASP A 143 5.33 14.32 3.42
N PHE A 144 5.03 13.62 4.51
CA PHE A 144 3.80 12.87 4.64
C PHE A 144 2.55 13.77 4.61
N ALA A 145 1.64 13.43 3.72
CA ALA A 145 0.31 13.99 3.63
C ALA A 145 -0.74 12.86 3.46
N TYR A 146 -2.01 13.22 3.36
CA TYR A 146 -3.07 12.22 3.13
C TYR A 146 -2.83 11.42 1.85
N ARG A 147 -2.58 10.10 1.99
CA ARG A 147 -2.26 9.19 0.88
C ARG A 147 -1.05 9.63 0.05
N HIS A 148 -0.09 10.29 0.70
CA HIS A 148 1.11 10.78 0.03
C HIS A 148 2.34 10.69 0.92
N SER A 149 3.48 10.45 0.28
CA SER A 149 4.82 10.71 0.78
C SER A 149 5.72 11.06 -0.41
N ARG A 150 6.82 11.78 -0.19
CA ARG A 150 7.80 12.09 -1.23
C ARG A 150 8.37 10.84 -1.94
N LEU A 151 8.31 9.67 -1.29
CA LEU A 151 8.72 8.39 -1.88
C LEU A 151 7.90 8.00 -3.13
N GLN A 152 6.76 8.65 -3.38
CA GLN A 152 5.99 8.43 -4.61
C GLN A 152 6.55 9.21 -5.80
N ASP A 153 7.26 10.30 -5.53
CA ASP A 153 7.78 11.24 -6.53
C ASP A 153 9.29 11.05 -6.73
N ASP A 154 10.00 10.62 -5.68
CA ASP A 154 11.40 10.29 -5.74
C ASP A 154 11.63 8.94 -6.41
N ASN A 155 12.72 8.83 -7.15
CA ASN A 155 13.14 7.59 -7.80
C ASN A 155 13.88 6.67 -6.80
N LEU A 156 13.18 6.26 -5.72
CA LEU A 156 13.74 5.52 -4.60
C LEU A 156 13.02 4.19 -4.36
N VAL A 157 13.79 3.18 -3.95
CA VAL A 157 13.28 1.89 -3.46
C VAL A 157 13.35 1.87 -1.94
N VAL A 158 12.22 1.59 -1.29
CA VAL A 158 12.21 1.31 0.16
C VAL A 158 12.65 -0.13 0.40
N LEU A 159 13.72 -0.31 1.18
CA LEU A 159 14.28 -1.62 1.56
C LEU A 159 13.79 -2.07 2.95
N SER A 160 13.69 -1.14 3.88
CA SER A 160 13.16 -1.38 5.22
C SER A 160 12.51 -0.13 5.81
N ALA A 161 11.72 -0.32 6.84
CA ALA A 161 11.10 0.74 7.63
C ALA A 161 11.33 0.48 9.12
N ARG A 162 11.50 1.56 9.88
CA ARG A 162 11.54 1.54 11.33
C ARG A 162 10.33 2.26 11.88
N PHE A 163 9.63 1.60 12.80
CA PHE A 163 8.50 2.18 13.52
C PHE A 163 8.85 2.36 14.99
N ARG A 164 8.24 3.37 15.62
CA ARG A 164 8.29 3.61 17.06
C ARG A 164 6.88 3.45 17.61
N LEU A 165 6.63 2.30 18.24
CA LEU A 165 5.33 1.95 18.83
C LEU A 165 5.36 2.18 20.35
N GLN A 166 4.19 2.21 20.98
CA GLN A 166 4.08 2.38 22.43
C GLN A 166 4.10 1.01 23.13
N PRO A 167 5.12 0.72 23.95
CA PRO A 167 5.22 -0.52 24.70
C PRO A 167 4.35 -0.51 25.97
N GLY A 168 4.19 -1.69 26.60
CA GLY A 168 3.56 -1.84 27.91
C GLY A 168 2.03 -1.95 27.90
N HIS A 169 1.43 -2.11 26.74
CA HIS A 169 -0.02 -2.35 26.62
C HIS A 169 -0.35 -3.84 26.83
N ASP A 170 -1.59 -4.10 27.26
CA ASP A 170 -2.11 -5.46 27.39
C ASP A 170 -2.27 -6.12 26.00
N PRO A 171 -1.55 -7.22 25.69
CA PRO A 171 -1.66 -7.90 24.42
C PRO A 171 -3.06 -8.41 24.08
N ASP A 172 -3.87 -8.80 25.07
CA ASP A 172 -5.23 -9.28 24.82
C ASP A 172 -6.16 -8.12 24.44
N GLU A 173 -5.99 -6.95 25.03
CA GLU A 173 -6.71 -5.75 24.62
C GLU A 173 -6.32 -5.31 23.19
N LEU A 174 -5.03 -5.25 22.86
CA LEU A 174 -4.57 -4.93 21.51
C LEU A 174 -5.07 -5.93 20.48
N LYS A 175 -5.09 -7.22 20.82
CA LYS A 175 -5.64 -8.26 19.96
C LYS A 175 -7.14 -8.08 19.73
N ARG A 176 -7.89 -7.68 20.77
CA ARG A 176 -9.33 -7.39 20.68
C ARG A 176 -9.58 -6.24 19.71
N VAL A 177 -8.85 -5.13 19.86
CA VAL A 177 -8.93 -3.97 18.96
C VAL A 177 -8.57 -4.35 17.52
N THR A 178 -7.45 -5.07 17.33
CA THR A 178 -7.00 -5.55 16.02
C THR A 178 -8.06 -6.42 15.34
N THR A 179 -8.70 -7.33 16.10
CA THR A 179 -9.76 -8.20 15.58
C THR A 179 -11.01 -7.40 15.20
N ALA A 180 -11.39 -6.41 16.01
CA ALA A 180 -12.52 -5.54 15.72
C ALA A 180 -12.30 -4.72 14.44
N ASN A 181 -11.10 -4.15 14.25
CA ASN A 181 -10.73 -3.43 13.05
C ASN A 181 -10.79 -4.32 11.78
N LEU A 182 -10.31 -5.56 11.87
CA LEU A 182 -10.41 -6.51 10.77
C LEU A 182 -11.87 -6.86 10.47
N SER A 183 -12.66 -7.17 11.50
CA SER A 183 -14.09 -7.50 11.37
C SER A 183 -14.85 -6.34 10.70
N HIS A 184 -14.66 -5.12 11.17
CA HIS A 184 -15.28 -3.94 10.55
C HIS A 184 -14.94 -3.84 9.07
N ARG A 185 -13.66 -4.03 8.70
CA ARG A 185 -13.23 -3.96 7.31
C ARG A 185 -13.85 -5.06 6.44
N THR A 186 -13.89 -6.29 6.92
CA THR A 186 -14.44 -7.42 6.17
C THR A 186 -15.96 -7.36 5.99
N THR A 187 -16.66 -6.65 6.87
CA THR A 187 -18.11 -6.44 6.77
C THR A 187 -18.50 -5.24 5.92
N THR A 188 -17.66 -4.22 5.85
CA THR A 188 -17.97 -2.95 5.15
C THR A 188 -17.33 -2.82 3.77
N GLN A 189 -16.43 -3.71 3.38
CA GLN A 189 -15.72 -3.67 2.10
C GLN A 189 -15.82 -5.02 1.38
N PRO A 190 -15.72 -5.07 0.03
CA PRO A 190 -15.79 -6.31 -0.76
C PRO A 190 -14.51 -7.15 -0.61
N TYR A 191 -14.21 -7.58 0.60
CA TYR A 191 -12.96 -8.21 0.97
C TYR A 191 -12.69 -9.55 0.27
N GLN A 192 -13.75 -10.21 -0.20
CA GLN A 192 -13.69 -11.52 -0.86
C GLN A 192 -13.54 -11.43 -2.38
N GLN A 193 -13.66 -10.24 -2.94
CA GLN A 193 -13.57 -10.03 -4.38
C GLN A 193 -12.23 -9.34 -4.74
N PRO A 194 -11.59 -9.75 -5.85
CA PRO A 194 -10.38 -9.08 -6.31
C PRO A 194 -10.65 -7.60 -6.61
N SER A 195 -9.85 -6.72 -6.02
CA SER A 195 -9.91 -5.27 -6.21
C SER A 195 -8.58 -4.63 -5.87
N CYS A 196 -8.37 -3.38 -6.28
CA CYS A 196 -7.21 -2.59 -5.90
C CYS A 196 -7.48 -1.64 -4.70
N GLY A 197 -8.41 -2.02 -3.82
CA GLY A 197 -8.80 -1.20 -2.68
C GLY A 197 -9.70 -0.03 -3.05
N SER A 198 -9.67 1.04 -2.24
CA SER A 198 -10.41 2.27 -2.54
C SER A 198 -9.86 2.92 -3.81
N VAL A 199 -10.73 3.17 -4.78
CA VAL A 199 -10.33 3.69 -6.10
C VAL A 199 -9.99 5.16 -6.04
N PHE A 200 -10.73 5.96 -5.27
CA PHE A 200 -10.55 7.41 -5.19
C PHE A 200 -10.18 7.87 -3.79
N ARG A 201 -9.36 8.91 -3.72
CA ARG A 201 -9.12 9.68 -2.49
C ARG A 201 -10.42 10.39 -2.09
N ASN A 202 -10.64 10.56 -0.78
CA ASN A 202 -11.77 11.35 -0.31
C ASN A 202 -11.49 12.85 -0.58
N PRO A 203 -12.39 13.57 -1.28
CA PRO A 203 -12.31 15.02 -1.40
C PRO A 203 -12.84 15.66 -0.10
N GLU A 204 -11.94 16.09 0.78
CA GLU A 204 -12.34 16.66 2.08
C GLU A 204 -13.25 17.88 1.95
N PRO A 205 -14.28 17.99 2.79
CA PRO A 205 -14.64 17.08 3.90
C PRO A 205 -15.53 15.89 3.48
N LEU A 206 -15.76 15.71 2.18
CA LEU A 206 -16.67 14.70 1.63
C LEU A 206 -16.02 13.31 1.52
N LYS A 207 -16.85 12.30 1.34
CA LYS A 207 -16.42 10.92 1.16
C LYS A 207 -16.72 10.45 -0.26
N ALA A 208 -15.70 10.03 -1.01
CA ALA A 208 -15.85 9.57 -2.39
C ALA A 208 -16.90 8.45 -2.51
N GLY A 209 -16.87 7.47 -1.61
CA GLY A 209 -17.85 6.38 -1.61
C GLY A 209 -19.29 6.86 -1.47
N ARG A 210 -19.54 7.87 -0.63
CA ARG A 210 -20.86 8.45 -0.47
C ARG A 210 -21.34 9.19 -1.73
N LEU A 211 -20.47 10.01 -2.33
CA LEU A 211 -20.78 10.72 -3.57
C LEU A 211 -21.15 9.72 -4.69
N ILE A 212 -20.39 8.64 -4.84
CA ILE A 212 -20.63 7.59 -5.85
C ILE A 212 -21.97 6.86 -5.58
N GLU A 213 -22.28 6.57 -4.32
CA GLU A 213 -23.51 5.92 -3.91
C GLU A 213 -24.74 6.81 -4.14
N GLU A 214 -24.66 8.10 -3.83
CA GLU A 214 -25.72 9.08 -4.05
C GLU A 214 -26.06 9.25 -5.56
N GLN A 215 -25.08 8.99 -6.45
CA GLN A 215 -25.31 8.93 -7.90
C GLN A 215 -25.88 7.61 -8.39
N GLY A 216 -26.21 6.68 -7.50
CA GLY A 216 -26.78 5.38 -7.86
C GLY A 216 -25.85 4.47 -8.66
N LEU A 217 -24.52 4.66 -8.57
CA LEU A 217 -23.55 3.95 -9.41
C LEU A 217 -23.15 2.56 -8.88
N LYS A 218 -23.58 2.16 -7.67
CA LYS A 218 -23.36 0.79 -7.17
C LYS A 218 -23.93 -0.25 -8.15
N GLY A 219 -23.19 -1.32 -8.43
CA GLY A 219 -23.58 -2.38 -9.35
C GLY A 219 -23.43 -2.02 -10.83
N THR A 220 -22.94 -0.81 -11.17
CA THR A 220 -22.65 -0.45 -12.56
C THR A 220 -21.50 -1.30 -13.06
N ARG A 221 -21.67 -1.91 -14.27
CA ARG A 221 -20.71 -2.81 -14.89
C ARG A 221 -20.19 -2.30 -16.21
N ILE A 222 -18.92 -2.56 -16.48
CA ILE A 222 -18.30 -2.46 -17.80
C ILE A 222 -17.44 -3.72 -17.97
N GLY A 223 -17.73 -4.53 -18.99
CA GLY A 223 -17.07 -5.83 -19.15
C GLY A 223 -17.19 -6.68 -17.88
N GLY A 224 -16.06 -7.20 -17.41
CA GLY A 224 -15.98 -7.97 -16.18
C GLY A 224 -15.77 -7.15 -14.90
N ALA A 225 -15.74 -5.80 -14.98
CA ALA A 225 -15.57 -4.93 -13.83
C ALA A 225 -16.92 -4.41 -13.32
N GLU A 226 -17.06 -4.26 -12.00
CA GLU A 226 -18.27 -3.75 -11.33
C GLU A 226 -17.93 -2.78 -10.22
N ILE A 227 -18.66 -1.65 -10.13
CA ILE A 227 -18.66 -0.82 -8.91
C ILE A 227 -19.37 -1.60 -7.82
N SER A 228 -18.64 -1.92 -6.75
CA SER A 228 -19.11 -2.84 -5.72
C SER A 228 -20.43 -2.39 -5.10
N THR A 229 -21.36 -3.32 -4.94
CA THR A 229 -22.62 -3.13 -4.22
C THR A 229 -22.44 -3.00 -2.71
N VAL A 230 -21.30 -3.51 -2.17
CA VAL A 230 -20.95 -3.40 -0.75
C VAL A 230 -20.42 -2.00 -0.42
N HIS A 231 -19.45 -1.49 -1.21
CA HIS A 231 -18.82 -0.20 -0.98
C HIS A 231 -18.54 0.51 -2.30
N ALA A 232 -19.21 1.62 -2.54
CA ALA A 232 -19.20 2.31 -3.84
C ALA A 232 -17.82 2.82 -4.30
N ASN A 233 -16.86 3.07 -3.38
CA ASN A 233 -15.49 3.45 -3.73
C ASN A 233 -14.58 2.25 -4.04
N PHE A 234 -15.15 1.10 -4.39
CA PHE A 234 -14.43 -0.10 -4.83
C PHE A 234 -14.93 -0.53 -6.20
N ILE A 235 -14.01 -0.86 -7.08
CA ILE A 235 -14.30 -1.56 -8.33
C ILE A 235 -13.73 -2.97 -8.17
N VAL A 236 -14.60 -3.97 -8.37
CA VAL A 236 -14.27 -5.39 -8.21
C VAL A 236 -14.18 -6.07 -9.56
N ASN A 237 -13.29 -7.04 -9.68
CA ASN A 237 -13.25 -7.97 -10.80
C ASN A 237 -14.24 -9.10 -10.51
N THR A 238 -15.23 -9.28 -11.38
CA THR A 238 -16.27 -10.32 -11.26
C THR A 238 -15.87 -11.66 -11.91
N GLY A 239 -14.62 -11.74 -12.44
CA GLY A 239 -14.06 -12.98 -12.99
C GLY A 239 -13.15 -12.75 -14.20
N ASP A 240 -13.54 -11.88 -15.12
CA ASP A 240 -12.91 -11.69 -16.43
C ASP A 240 -12.71 -10.20 -16.79
N ALA A 241 -12.58 -9.32 -15.79
CA ALA A 241 -12.33 -7.91 -16.02
C ALA A 241 -10.96 -7.67 -16.65
N GLU A 242 -10.94 -6.90 -17.72
CA GLU A 242 -9.74 -6.31 -18.27
C GLU A 242 -9.41 -4.97 -17.58
N ALA A 243 -8.16 -4.57 -17.60
CA ALA A 243 -7.75 -3.31 -16.97
C ALA A 243 -8.43 -2.09 -17.60
N LYS A 244 -8.75 -2.16 -18.89
CA LYS A 244 -9.53 -1.13 -19.59
C LYS A 244 -10.96 -0.97 -19.04
N ASP A 245 -11.61 -2.05 -18.61
CA ASP A 245 -12.96 -2.01 -18.03
C ASP A 245 -12.96 -1.20 -16.73
N ILE A 246 -11.96 -1.46 -15.89
CA ILE A 246 -11.77 -0.73 -14.63
C ILE A 246 -11.43 0.74 -14.92
N ALA A 247 -10.57 1.02 -15.91
CA ALA A 247 -10.22 2.38 -16.29
C ALA A 247 -11.44 3.17 -16.80
N GLN A 248 -12.34 2.53 -17.58
CA GLN A 248 -13.58 3.13 -18.05
C GLN A 248 -14.57 3.41 -16.90
N LEU A 249 -14.69 2.50 -15.92
CA LEU A 249 -15.49 2.76 -14.72
C LEU A 249 -14.94 3.92 -13.90
N ILE A 250 -13.61 4.04 -13.78
CA ILE A 250 -12.95 5.18 -13.10
C ILE A 250 -13.34 6.48 -13.82
N GLN A 251 -13.24 6.53 -15.15
CA GLN A 251 -13.60 7.70 -15.94
C GLN A 251 -15.09 8.05 -15.80
N LEU A 252 -15.97 7.06 -15.91
CA LEU A 252 -17.41 7.23 -15.76
C LEU A 252 -17.75 7.86 -14.40
N VAL A 253 -17.15 7.37 -13.31
CA VAL A 253 -17.35 7.93 -11.96
C VAL A 253 -16.86 9.38 -11.90
N GLN A 254 -15.67 9.66 -12.43
CA GLN A 254 -15.13 11.03 -12.47
C GLN A 254 -16.07 11.98 -13.18
N ASP A 255 -16.52 11.63 -14.36
CA ASP A 255 -17.40 12.48 -15.20
C ASP A 255 -18.75 12.73 -14.53
N ARG A 256 -19.34 11.70 -13.91
CA ARG A 256 -20.62 11.82 -13.20
C ARG A 256 -20.53 12.71 -11.97
N ILE A 257 -19.49 12.53 -11.14
CA ILE A 257 -19.32 13.34 -9.92
C ILE A 257 -18.94 14.77 -10.29
N GLU A 258 -18.13 14.99 -11.30
CA GLU A 258 -17.76 16.32 -11.75
C GLU A 258 -18.96 17.08 -12.34
N ALA A 259 -19.79 16.42 -13.13
CA ALA A 259 -21.01 17.03 -13.70
C ALA A 259 -22.04 17.43 -12.64
N GLU A 260 -22.22 16.62 -11.59
CA GLU A 260 -23.23 16.86 -10.56
C GLU A 260 -22.74 17.79 -9.43
N HIS A 261 -21.48 17.62 -9.02
CA HIS A 261 -20.94 18.30 -7.82
C HIS A 261 -19.84 19.32 -8.13
N GLY A 262 -19.37 19.40 -9.38
CA GLY A 262 -18.21 20.24 -9.74
C GLY A 262 -16.89 19.75 -9.12
N ILE A 263 -16.84 18.49 -8.65
CA ILE A 263 -15.69 17.89 -7.97
C ILE A 263 -15.10 16.79 -8.83
N ARG A 264 -13.85 16.96 -9.27
CA ARG A 264 -13.13 15.88 -9.95
C ARG A 264 -12.46 14.97 -8.92
N LEU A 265 -12.92 13.72 -8.82
CA LEU A 265 -12.32 12.73 -7.93
C LEU A 265 -10.93 12.33 -8.42
N HIS A 266 -9.97 12.27 -7.51
CA HIS A 266 -8.59 11.85 -7.80
C HIS A 266 -8.41 10.37 -7.50
N PRO A 267 -7.99 9.53 -8.48
CA PRO A 267 -7.69 8.14 -8.24
C PRO A 267 -6.58 7.96 -7.21
N GLU A 268 -6.78 7.05 -6.24
CA GLU A 268 -5.74 6.57 -5.32
C GLU A 268 -4.97 5.42 -5.95
N VAL A 269 -5.65 4.60 -6.76
CA VAL A 269 -5.05 3.48 -7.49
C VAL A 269 -4.01 3.97 -8.48
N LYS A 270 -2.84 3.33 -8.45
CA LYS A 270 -1.74 3.63 -9.38
C LYS A 270 -1.93 2.82 -10.67
N ARG A 271 -2.08 3.52 -11.79
CA ARG A 271 -2.23 2.91 -13.12
C ARG A 271 -0.86 2.77 -13.77
N LEU A 272 -0.49 1.55 -14.14
CA LEU A 272 0.79 1.23 -14.78
C LEU A 272 0.56 0.68 -16.19
N GLY A 273 1.35 1.13 -17.17
CA GLY A 273 1.25 0.71 -18.57
C GLY A 273 0.16 1.41 -19.37
N PHE A 274 -0.59 2.33 -18.77
CA PHE A 274 -1.54 3.17 -19.50
C PHE A 274 -0.81 4.37 -20.12
N ALA A 275 -1.24 4.79 -21.30
CA ALA A 275 -0.76 6.04 -21.88
C ALA A 275 -1.04 7.19 -20.90
N SER A 276 -0.03 8.06 -20.71
CA SER A 276 -0.27 9.29 -19.97
C SER A 276 -1.40 10.06 -20.64
N ALA A 277 -2.44 10.41 -19.87
CA ALA A 277 -3.42 11.36 -20.38
C ALA A 277 -2.66 12.65 -20.75
N ALA A 278 -2.75 13.04 -22.01
CA ALA A 278 -2.11 14.26 -22.53
C ALA A 278 -2.68 15.49 -21.86
#